data_b2c59f5447007469bec13b85ff7afb26
#
_entry.id   b2c59f5447007469bec13b85ff7afb26
#
_cell.length_a   1.000
_cell.length_b   1.000
_cell.length_c   1.000
_cell.angle_alpha   90.00
_cell.angle_beta   90.00
_cell.angle_gamma   90.00
#
_symmetry.space_group_name_H-M   'P 1'
#
loop_
_entity.id
_entity.type
_entity.pdbx_description
1 polymer ?
#
loop_
_entity_poly.entity_id
_entity_poly.type
_entity_poly.pdbx_seq_one_letter_code
_entity_poly.pdbx_strand_id
1 'polypeptide(L)'
;MSAARRVLCLSGSLRRASSNTAVLLAARELAPPSLLLTVYADLAALPPFNPDEESERLPAKVQTLRAAVGQSDALLIACPEYAHGVPGVFKNLLDWLVGSLEFPGKPVLLINASARGSHHAQDALCEILRTMSAHLLSPEPLGVALPGAGCTTAQVLANPERCLELRTVLACLSAALNAGCCTVA
;
A
#
# COMPACT_ATOMS: atom_id res chain seq x y z
N MET A 1 -13.46 -20.91 12.17
CA MET A 1 -13.05 -20.14 10.99
C MET A 1 -12.22 -18.97 11.49
N SER A 2 -10.99 -18.78 11.01
CA SER A 2 -10.16 -17.62 11.38
C SER A 2 -10.84 -16.33 10.87
N ALA A 3 -10.76 -15.25 11.65
CA ALA A 3 -11.25 -13.94 11.21
C ALA A 3 -10.50 -13.48 9.95
N ALA A 4 -11.18 -12.73 9.07
CA ALA A 4 -10.56 -12.18 7.88
C ALA A 4 -9.44 -11.18 8.25
N ARG A 5 -8.31 -11.25 7.57
CA ARG A 5 -7.17 -10.34 7.76
C ARG A 5 -7.49 -8.97 7.15
N ARG A 6 -7.28 -7.91 7.91
CA ARG A 6 -7.52 -6.52 7.48
C ARG A 6 -6.29 -5.99 6.77
N VAL A 7 -6.46 -5.55 5.54
CA VAL A 7 -5.39 -5.00 4.69
C VAL A 7 -5.72 -3.54 4.36
N LEU A 8 -4.86 -2.62 4.75
CA LEU A 8 -4.97 -1.23 4.36
C LEU A 8 -4.23 -1.02 3.04
N CYS A 9 -4.97 -0.58 2.02
CA CYS A 9 -4.43 -0.29 0.69
C CYS A 9 -4.06 1.19 0.59
N LEU A 10 -2.80 1.48 0.26
CA LEU A 10 -2.28 2.84 0.13
C LEU A 10 -1.92 3.14 -1.33
N SER A 11 -2.60 4.11 -1.93
CA SER A 11 -2.29 4.63 -3.26
C SER A 11 -1.39 5.86 -3.16
N GLY A 12 -0.23 5.85 -3.82
CA GLY A 12 0.69 7.00 -3.85
C GLY A 12 0.25 8.15 -4.79
N SER A 13 -0.99 8.13 -5.29
CA SER A 13 -1.46 9.07 -6.31
C SER A 13 -2.72 9.83 -5.89
N LEU A 14 -2.70 11.15 -6.04
CA LEU A 14 -3.89 12.01 -5.88
C LEU A 14 -4.70 12.17 -7.18
N ARG A 15 -4.25 11.59 -8.27
CA ARG A 15 -4.93 11.72 -9.55
C ARG A 15 -6.29 11.05 -9.51
N ARG A 16 -7.37 11.74 -9.95
CA ARG A 16 -8.73 11.19 -9.98
C ARG A 16 -8.81 9.88 -10.81
N ALA A 17 -8.20 9.88 -12.00
CA ALA A 17 -8.05 8.68 -12.82
C ALA A 17 -6.67 8.04 -12.61
N SER A 18 -6.44 7.52 -11.39
CA SER A 18 -5.18 6.88 -11.02
C SER A 18 -5.19 5.39 -11.29
N SER A 19 -4.28 4.91 -12.12
CA SER A 19 -4.07 3.46 -12.34
C SER A 19 -3.64 2.75 -11.05
N ASN A 20 -2.88 3.41 -10.16
CA ASN A 20 -2.48 2.84 -8.87
C ASN A 20 -3.69 2.67 -7.93
N THR A 21 -4.62 3.63 -7.92
CA THR A 21 -5.87 3.50 -7.16
C THR A 21 -6.78 2.43 -7.80
N ALA A 22 -6.85 2.40 -9.12
CA ALA A 22 -7.67 1.43 -9.86
C ALA A 22 -7.24 -0.03 -9.59
N VAL A 23 -5.93 -0.31 -9.55
CA VAL A 23 -5.42 -1.65 -9.26
C VAL A 23 -5.72 -2.08 -7.82
N LEU A 24 -5.66 -1.18 -6.85
CA LEU A 24 -6.02 -1.46 -5.45
C LEU A 24 -7.52 -1.70 -5.28
N LEU A 25 -8.36 -0.94 -5.99
CA LEU A 25 -9.80 -1.15 -6.01
C LEU A 25 -10.16 -2.50 -6.68
N ALA A 26 -9.49 -2.84 -7.79
CA ALA A 26 -9.66 -4.15 -8.43
C ALA A 26 -9.20 -5.30 -7.52
N ALA A 27 -8.09 -5.14 -6.80
CA ALA A 27 -7.64 -6.11 -5.80
C ALA A 27 -8.69 -6.32 -4.70
N ARG A 28 -9.34 -5.25 -4.24
CA ARG A 28 -10.43 -5.34 -3.26
C ARG A 28 -11.62 -6.15 -3.79
N GLU A 29 -12.03 -5.95 -5.04
CA GLU A 29 -13.14 -6.71 -5.66
C GLU A 29 -12.78 -8.19 -5.88
N LEU A 30 -11.50 -8.51 -6.08
CA LEU A 30 -11.01 -9.87 -6.32
C LEU A 30 -10.57 -10.58 -5.03
N ALA A 31 -10.62 -9.91 -3.88
CA ALA A 31 -10.11 -10.43 -2.62
C ALA A 31 -10.91 -11.68 -2.17
N PRO A 32 -10.22 -12.73 -1.71
CA PRO A 32 -10.88 -13.87 -1.12
C PRO A 32 -11.52 -13.49 0.23
N PRO A 33 -12.51 -14.26 0.74
CA PRO A 33 -13.17 -13.97 2.03
C PRO A 33 -12.23 -13.90 3.24
N SER A 34 -11.01 -14.43 3.12
CA SER A 34 -9.97 -14.36 4.16
C SER A 34 -9.26 -13.01 4.25
N LEU A 35 -9.46 -12.12 3.29
CA LEU A 35 -8.84 -10.78 3.23
C LEU A 35 -9.92 -9.68 3.14
N LEU A 36 -9.86 -8.71 4.03
CA LEU A 36 -10.70 -7.51 3.99
C LEU A 36 -9.83 -6.30 3.60
N LEU A 37 -9.94 -5.85 2.34
CA LEU A 37 -9.17 -4.74 1.82
C LEU A 37 -9.94 -3.42 1.97
N THR A 38 -9.28 -2.40 2.53
CA THR A 38 -9.80 -1.03 2.64
C THR A 38 -8.82 -0.06 2.00
N VAL A 39 -9.28 0.76 1.05
CA VAL A 39 -8.42 1.77 0.41
C VAL A 39 -8.45 3.06 1.22
N TYR A 40 -7.27 3.54 1.63
CA TYR A 40 -7.12 4.83 2.33
C TYR A 40 -7.45 6.00 1.40
N ALA A 41 -8.39 6.83 1.80
CA ALA A 41 -8.93 7.89 0.94
C ALA A 41 -8.35 9.29 1.24
N ASP A 42 -7.77 9.50 2.42
CA ASP A 42 -7.44 10.81 2.96
C ASP A 42 -6.00 11.27 2.69
N LEU A 43 -5.31 10.70 1.70
CA LEU A 43 -3.93 11.08 1.36
C LEU A 43 -3.76 12.60 1.13
N ALA A 44 -4.71 13.23 0.42
CA ALA A 44 -4.68 14.67 0.14
C ALA A 44 -4.97 15.55 1.37
N ALA A 45 -5.50 14.98 2.43
CA ALA A 45 -5.89 15.71 3.63
C ALA A 45 -4.82 15.70 4.73
N LEU A 46 -3.71 15.01 4.50
CA LEU A 46 -2.57 15.02 5.42
C LEU A 46 -1.83 16.37 5.32
N PRO A 47 -1.59 17.06 6.44
CA PRO A 47 -0.75 18.26 6.43
C PRO A 47 0.70 17.89 6.06
N PRO A 48 1.51 18.85 5.62
CA PRO A 48 2.96 18.65 5.51
C PRO A 48 3.53 18.17 6.84
N PHE A 49 4.44 17.18 6.78
CA PHE A 49 5.08 16.67 7.98
C PHE A 49 5.89 17.76 8.67
N ASN A 50 5.66 17.90 9.98
CA ASN A 50 6.40 18.78 10.85
C ASN A 50 6.67 18.04 12.17
N PRO A 51 7.95 17.81 12.54
CA PRO A 51 8.30 17.12 13.80
C PRO A 51 7.80 17.86 15.04
N ASP A 52 7.65 19.20 15.00
CA ASP A 52 7.12 19.96 16.14
C ASP A 52 5.65 19.59 16.41
N GLU A 53 4.85 19.47 15.37
CA GLU A 53 3.43 19.04 15.50
C GLU A 53 3.31 17.58 15.96
N GLU A 54 4.29 16.73 15.64
CA GLU A 54 4.32 15.35 16.11
C GLU A 54 4.51 15.27 17.62
N SER A 55 5.37 16.13 18.18
CA SER A 55 5.69 16.15 19.61
C SER A 55 4.66 16.88 20.47
N GLU A 56 4.06 17.96 19.96
CA GLU A 56 3.14 18.80 20.71
C GLU A 56 1.69 18.33 20.64
N ARG A 57 1.19 18.22 19.42
CA ARG A 57 -0.21 17.81 19.14
C ARG A 57 -0.35 17.18 17.75
N LEU A 58 -0.37 15.88 17.72
CA LEU A 58 -0.54 15.15 16.46
C LEU A 58 -1.84 15.56 15.72
N PRO A 59 -1.76 16.01 14.44
CA PRO A 59 -2.93 16.41 13.68
C PRO A 59 -3.99 15.30 13.57
N ALA A 60 -5.28 15.64 13.60
CA ALA A 60 -6.36 14.65 13.61
C ALA A 60 -6.34 13.70 12.42
N LYS A 61 -5.95 14.16 11.22
CA LYS A 61 -5.82 13.30 10.02
C LYS A 61 -4.65 12.33 10.14
N VAL A 62 -3.58 12.71 10.82
CA VAL A 62 -2.44 11.84 11.11
C VAL A 62 -2.82 10.79 12.16
N GLN A 63 -3.56 11.17 13.20
CA GLN A 63 -4.11 10.21 14.18
C GLN A 63 -4.97 9.15 13.49
N THR A 64 -5.85 9.58 12.56
CA THR A 64 -6.69 8.67 11.76
C THR A 64 -5.84 7.73 10.89
N LEU A 65 -4.78 8.24 10.26
CA LEU A 65 -3.85 7.43 9.47
C LEU A 65 -3.16 6.37 10.35
N ARG A 66 -2.56 6.79 11.46
CA ARG A 66 -1.86 5.88 12.40
C ARG A 66 -2.82 4.82 12.94
N ALA A 67 -4.03 5.21 13.34
CA ALA A 67 -5.06 4.27 13.78
C ALA A 67 -5.44 3.27 12.68
N ALA A 68 -5.59 3.70 11.43
CA ALA A 68 -5.88 2.80 10.31
C ALA A 68 -4.74 1.80 10.05
N VAL A 69 -3.48 2.25 10.14
CA VAL A 69 -2.30 1.38 10.06
C VAL A 69 -2.29 0.40 11.24
N GLY A 70 -2.50 0.87 12.46
CA GLY A 70 -2.52 0.03 13.66
C GLY A 70 -3.59 -1.05 13.63
N GLN A 71 -4.77 -0.72 13.08
CA GLN A 71 -5.89 -1.65 12.97
C GLN A 71 -5.76 -2.64 11.80
N SER A 72 -4.78 -2.49 10.93
CA SER A 72 -4.54 -3.39 9.79
C SER A 72 -3.51 -4.48 10.13
N ASP A 73 -3.72 -5.69 9.60
CA ASP A 73 -2.77 -6.80 9.69
C ASP A 73 -1.62 -6.64 8.68
N ALA A 74 -1.85 -5.91 7.57
CA ALA A 74 -0.86 -5.64 6.54
C ALA A 74 -1.19 -4.38 5.73
N LEU A 75 -0.20 -3.90 4.97
CA LEU A 75 -0.37 -2.85 3.96
C LEU A 75 -0.18 -3.41 2.55
N LEU A 76 -1.01 -2.97 1.61
CA LEU A 76 -0.85 -3.19 0.19
C LEU A 76 -0.64 -1.84 -0.49
N ILE A 77 0.52 -1.61 -1.09
CA ILE A 77 0.90 -0.29 -1.61
C ILE A 77 1.04 -0.32 -3.12
N ALA A 78 0.44 0.63 -3.80
CA ALA A 78 0.66 0.92 -5.22
C ALA A 78 1.06 2.38 -5.38
N CYS A 79 2.30 2.62 -5.84
CA CYS A 79 2.91 3.94 -5.90
C CYS A 79 3.40 4.25 -7.33
N PRO A 80 3.02 5.42 -7.91
CA PRO A 80 3.57 5.84 -9.18
C PRO A 80 4.99 6.39 -9.03
N GLU A 81 5.67 6.55 -10.16
CA GLU A 81 6.94 7.26 -10.25
C GLU A 81 6.73 8.66 -10.78
N TYR A 82 7.22 9.68 -10.07
CA TYR A 82 7.29 11.08 -10.53
C TYR A 82 8.71 11.59 -10.41
N ALA A 83 9.26 12.06 -11.52
CA ALA A 83 10.64 12.57 -11.60
C ALA A 83 11.66 11.58 -10.96
N HIS A 84 11.55 10.30 -11.32
CA HIS A 84 12.41 9.22 -10.84
C HIS A 84 12.37 9.04 -9.28
N GLY A 85 11.26 9.36 -8.66
CA GLY A 85 11.13 9.20 -7.20
C GLY A 85 9.71 8.92 -6.74
N VAL A 86 9.61 8.66 -5.44
CA VAL A 86 8.33 8.52 -4.72
C VAL A 86 7.62 9.87 -4.73
N PRO A 87 6.32 9.96 -5.08
CA PRO A 87 5.56 11.21 -5.02
C PRO A 87 5.65 11.88 -3.66
N GLY A 88 5.87 13.21 -3.63
CA GLY A 88 6.01 13.95 -2.38
C GLY A 88 4.86 13.77 -1.40
N VAL A 89 3.62 13.69 -1.90
CA VAL A 89 2.44 13.43 -1.07
C VAL A 89 2.45 12.06 -0.42
N PHE A 90 3.03 11.06 -1.08
CA PHE A 90 3.16 9.72 -0.51
C PHE A 90 4.35 9.64 0.45
N LYS A 91 5.46 10.30 0.12
CA LYS A 91 6.59 10.46 1.04
C LYS A 91 6.14 11.16 2.32
N ASN A 92 5.32 12.21 2.22
CA ASN A 92 4.74 12.91 3.37
C ASN A 92 3.89 11.98 4.27
N LEU A 93 3.10 11.07 3.67
CA LEU A 93 2.38 10.04 4.43
C LEU A 93 3.35 9.15 5.20
N LEU A 94 4.43 8.70 4.55
CA LEU A 94 5.44 7.85 5.18
C LEU A 94 6.18 8.61 6.30
N ASP A 95 6.49 9.89 6.11
CA ASP A 95 7.14 10.72 7.15
C ASP A 95 6.30 10.80 8.42
N TRP A 96 4.97 10.94 8.30
CA TRP A 96 4.04 10.89 9.43
C TRP A 96 3.97 9.51 10.11
N LEU A 97 4.43 8.45 9.47
CA LEU A 97 4.48 7.10 10.05
C LEU A 97 5.83 6.75 10.67
N VAL A 98 6.91 7.50 10.40
CA VAL A 98 8.26 7.21 10.92
C VAL A 98 8.27 7.16 12.45
N GLY A 99 7.65 8.13 13.12
CA GLY A 99 7.58 8.20 14.60
C GLY A 99 6.41 7.41 15.19
N SER A 100 5.66 6.63 14.40
CA SER A 100 4.51 5.89 14.90
C SER A 100 4.90 4.53 15.48
N LEU A 101 4.19 4.09 16.49
CA LEU A 101 4.36 2.75 17.08
C LEU A 101 3.61 1.66 16.29
N GLU A 102 2.72 2.05 15.40
CA GLU A 102 1.86 1.16 14.64
C GLU A 102 2.52 0.61 13.37
N PHE A 103 3.59 1.27 12.89
CA PHE A 103 4.23 0.91 11.62
C PHE A 103 5.38 -0.10 11.73
N PRO A 104 6.31 -0.03 12.72
CA PRO A 104 7.42 -0.98 12.80
C PRO A 104 6.95 -2.43 12.82
N GLY A 105 7.59 -3.28 12.02
CA GLY A 105 7.22 -4.69 11.85
C GLY A 105 5.99 -4.92 10.98
N LYS A 106 5.33 -3.87 10.47
CA LYS A 106 4.11 -4.01 9.64
C LYS A 106 4.42 -4.80 8.37
N PRO A 107 3.68 -5.88 8.09
CA PRO A 107 3.77 -6.59 6.82
C PRO A 107 3.35 -5.69 5.67
N VAL A 108 4.20 -5.57 4.65
CA VAL A 108 3.97 -4.70 3.48
C VAL A 108 4.20 -5.47 2.19
N LEU A 109 3.24 -5.41 1.29
CA LEU A 109 3.37 -5.90 -0.08
C LEU A 109 3.23 -4.74 -1.06
N LEU A 110 4.16 -4.66 -2.03
CA LEU A 110 4.16 -3.63 -3.07
C LEU A 110 3.60 -4.18 -4.38
N ILE A 111 2.75 -3.38 -5.03
CA ILE A 111 2.32 -3.61 -6.42
C ILE A 111 2.98 -2.56 -7.31
N ASN A 112 3.67 -3.01 -8.35
CA ASN A 112 4.10 -2.15 -9.44
C ASN A 112 3.04 -2.17 -10.56
N ALA A 113 2.25 -1.12 -10.64
CA ALA A 113 1.19 -0.97 -11.65
C ALA A 113 1.68 -0.29 -12.95
N SER A 114 2.99 -0.06 -13.09
CA SER A 114 3.57 0.67 -14.21
C SER A 114 3.96 -0.26 -15.36
N ALA A 115 3.45 0.00 -16.56
CA ALA A 115 3.92 -0.65 -17.78
C ALA A 115 5.38 -0.27 -18.16
N ARG A 116 5.93 0.79 -17.58
CA ARG A 116 7.29 1.29 -17.83
C ARG A 116 8.31 0.86 -16.78
N GLY A 117 7.90 0.04 -15.80
CA GLY A 117 8.75 -0.48 -14.73
C GLY A 117 8.83 0.40 -13.49
N SER A 118 8.89 1.73 -13.58
CA SER A 118 8.99 2.67 -12.41
C SER A 118 10.07 2.28 -11.39
N HIS A 119 11.23 1.84 -11.86
CA HIS A 119 12.30 1.23 -11.04
C HIS A 119 12.79 2.17 -9.94
N HIS A 120 13.06 3.43 -10.27
CA HIS A 120 13.60 4.39 -9.30
C HIS A 120 12.67 4.61 -8.11
N ALA A 121 11.38 4.79 -8.37
CA ALA A 121 10.41 4.96 -7.27
C ALA A 121 10.23 3.68 -6.46
N GLN A 122 10.24 2.51 -7.09
CA GLN A 122 10.10 1.23 -6.38
C GLN A 122 11.32 0.93 -5.52
N ASP A 123 12.54 1.15 -6.03
CA ASP A 123 13.78 0.96 -5.29
C ASP A 123 13.84 1.92 -4.08
N ALA A 124 13.57 3.21 -4.32
CA ALA A 124 13.52 4.22 -3.26
C ALA A 124 12.45 3.88 -2.21
N LEU A 125 11.27 3.41 -2.63
CA LEU A 125 10.20 3.04 -1.71
C LEU A 125 10.58 1.81 -0.87
N CYS A 126 11.20 0.80 -1.47
CA CYS A 126 11.70 -0.36 -0.73
C CYS A 126 12.73 0.04 0.33
N GLU A 127 13.66 0.94 -0.01
CA GLU A 127 14.66 1.44 0.93
C GLU A 127 14.03 2.23 2.08
N ILE A 128 13.08 3.14 1.78
CA ILE A 128 12.35 3.91 2.80
C ILE A 128 11.62 2.94 3.75
N LEU A 129 10.90 1.97 3.23
CA LEU A 129 10.13 1.03 4.03
C LEU A 129 11.02 0.14 4.92
N ARG A 130 12.19 -0.31 4.41
CA ARG A 130 13.18 -1.05 5.21
C ARG A 130 13.73 -0.19 6.35
N THR A 131 14.08 1.07 6.05
CA THR A 131 14.57 2.04 7.05
C THR A 131 13.52 2.28 8.13
N MET A 132 12.23 2.28 7.78
CA MET A 132 11.11 2.38 8.72
C MET A 132 10.79 1.06 9.45
N SER A 133 11.61 0.00 9.26
CA SER A 133 11.41 -1.32 9.86
C SER A 133 10.15 -2.04 9.40
N ALA A 134 9.68 -1.82 8.17
CA ALA A 134 8.60 -2.61 7.58
C ALA A 134 9.08 -4.06 7.32
N HIS A 135 8.17 -5.02 7.44
CA HIS A 135 8.39 -6.38 6.99
C HIS A 135 7.90 -6.52 5.54
N LEU A 136 8.81 -6.36 4.57
CA LEU A 136 8.48 -6.55 3.14
C LEU A 136 8.21 -8.02 2.87
N LEU A 137 7.00 -8.33 2.37
CA LEU A 137 6.55 -9.71 2.10
C LEU A 137 7.09 -10.29 0.80
N SER A 138 7.69 -9.46 -0.04
CA SER A 138 8.40 -9.85 -1.26
C SER A 138 9.69 -9.05 -1.37
N PRO A 139 10.80 -9.64 -1.86
CA PRO A 139 12.05 -8.92 -2.08
C PRO A 139 11.89 -7.80 -3.12
N GLU A 140 10.99 -7.99 -4.08
CA GLU A 140 10.67 -7.04 -5.14
C GLU A 140 9.16 -6.80 -5.23
N PRO A 141 8.73 -5.63 -5.74
CA PRO A 141 7.32 -5.34 -6.02
C PRO A 141 6.71 -6.32 -7.02
N LEU A 142 5.49 -6.76 -6.77
CA LEU A 142 4.79 -7.66 -7.69
C LEU A 142 4.20 -6.87 -8.86
N GLY A 143 4.48 -7.29 -10.08
CA GLY A 143 4.01 -6.63 -11.29
C GLY A 143 2.52 -6.86 -11.54
N VAL A 144 1.77 -5.77 -11.79
CA VAL A 144 0.45 -5.78 -12.42
C VAL A 144 0.48 -4.69 -13.48
N ALA A 145 1.10 -5.00 -14.62
CA ALA A 145 1.39 -4.02 -15.66
C ALA A 145 0.12 -3.50 -16.34
N LEU A 146 -0.25 -2.25 -16.08
CA LEU A 146 -1.41 -1.61 -16.70
C LEU A 146 -1.00 -0.89 -17.99
N PRO A 147 -1.89 -0.79 -19.01
CA PRO A 147 -1.55 -0.30 -20.36
C PRO A 147 -1.16 1.17 -20.39
N GLY A 148 -1.36 1.92 -19.30
CA GLY A 148 -0.99 3.33 -19.22
C GLY A 148 -1.59 4.05 -18.04
N ALA A 149 -1.32 5.35 -17.98
CA ALA A 149 -1.89 6.23 -16.97
C ALA A 149 -3.41 6.42 -17.22
N GLY A 150 -4.22 6.34 -16.17
CA GLY A 150 -5.66 6.55 -16.23
C GLY A 150 -6.49 5.28 -16.49
N CYS A 151 -5.89 4.09 -16.37
CA CYS A 151 -6.63 2.84 -16.39
C CYS A 151 -7.66 2.83 -15.24
N THR A 152 -8.90 2.45 -15.55
CA THR A 152 -9.99 2.37 -14.56
C THR A 152 -10.08 0.98 -13.94
N THR A 153 -10.71 0.88 -12.77
CA THR A 153 -10.99 -0.40 -12.11
C THR A 153 -11.74 -1.38 -13.02
N ALA A 154 -12.75 -0.89 -13.74
CA ALA A 154 -13.51 -1.72 -14.69
C ALA A 154 -12.63 -2.28 -15.83
N GLN A 155 -11.69 -1.48 -16.34
CA GLN A 155 -10.73 -1.95 -17.35
C GLN A 155 -9.73 -2.98 -16.80
N VAL A 156 -9.33 -2.85 -15.54
CA VAL A 156 -8.49 -3.86 -14.88
C VAL A 156 -9.27 -5.17 -14.77
N LEU A 157 -10.49 -5.11 -14.25
CA LEU A 157 -11.36 -6.30 -14.05
C LEU A 157 -11.81 -6.95 -15.34
N ALA A 158 -11.92 -6.20 -16.44
CA ALA A 158 -12.28 -6.74 -17.76
C ALA A 158 -11.13 -7.52 -18.43
N ASN A 159 -9.90 -7.44 -17.89
CA ASN A 159 -8.75 -8.15 -18.45
C ASN A 159 -8.41 -9.41 -17.60
N PRO A 160 -8.59 -10.63 -18.15
CA PRO A 160 -8.37 -11.87 -17.41
C PRO A 160 -6.95 -12.06 -16.92
N GLU A 161 -5.94 -11.62 -17.69
CA GLU A 161 -4.53 -11.71 -17.32
C GLU A 161 -4.23 -10.87 -16.06
N ARG A 162 -4.72 -9.62 -16.01
CA ARG A 162 -4.59 -8.73 -14.85
C ARG A 162 -5.34 -9.23 -13.63
N CYS A 163 -6.50 -9.84 -13.84
CA CYS A 163 -7.21 -10.50 -12.76
C CYS A 163 -6.41 -11.68 -12.19
N LEU A 164 -5.71 -12.44 -13.03
CA LEU A 164 -4.84 -13.53 -12.60
C LEU A 164 -3.63 -13.01 -11.82
N GLU A 165 -2.95 -11.98 -12.34
CA GLU A 165 -1.85 -11.30 -11.64
C GLU A 165 -2.28 -10.80 -10.25
N LEU A 166 -3.43 -10.12 -10.16
CA LEU A 166 -3.97 -9.64 -8.88
C LEU A 166 -4.35 -10.78 -7.93
N ARG A 167 -4.90 -11.88 -8.42
CA ARG A 167 -5.17 -13.07 -7.60
C ARG A 167 -3.88 -13.68 -7.06
N THR A 168 -2.80 -13.67 -7.83
CA THR A 168 -1.46 -14.11 -7.39
C THR A 168 -0.92 -13.20 -6.30
N VAL A 169 -1.05 -11.87 -6.43
CA VAL A 169 -0.69 -10.90 -5.39
C VAL A 169 -1.47 -11.17 -4.09
N LEU A 170 -2.79 -11.36 -4.19
CA LEU A 170 -3.65 -11.63 -3.03
C LEU A 170 -3.36 -12.98 -2.38
N ALA A 171 -3.02 -14.00 -3.17
CA ALA A 171 -2.61 -15.31 -2.65
C ALA A 171 -1.27 -15.22 -1.91
N CYS A 172 -0.29 -14.50 -2.45
CA CYS A 172 0.99 -14.23 -1.79
C CYS A 172 0.78 -13.53 -0.43
N LEU A 173 -0.03 -12.47 -0.42
CA LEU A 173 -0.38 -11.73 0.79
C LEU A 173 -1.06 -12.64 1.84
N SER A 174 -2.06 -13.41 1.41
CA SER A 174 -2.78 -14.34 2.30
C SER A 174 -1.86 -15.42 2.89
N ALA A 175 -0.99 -16.00 2.07
CA ALA A 175 -0.04 -17.03 2.51
C ALA A 175 0.95 -16.47 3.55
N ALA A 176 1.52 -15.28 3.29
CA ALA A 176 2.46 -14.62 4.20
C ALA A 176 1.81 -14.29 5.55
N LEU A 177 0.57 -13.77 5.56
CA LEU A 177 -0.15 -13.45 6.79
C LEU A 177 -0.56 -14.70 7.60
N ASN A 178 -0.75 -15.83 6.94
CA ASN A 178 -1.04 -17.10 7.62
C ASN A 178 0.24 -17.73 8.17
N ALA A 179 1.38 -17.64 7.48
CA ALA A 179 2.67 -18.15 7.95
C ALA A 179 3.17 -17.39 9.20
N GLY A 180 2.99 -16.07 9.28
CA GLY A 180 3.33 -15.26 10.44
C GLY A 180 2.50 -15.54 11.69
N CYS A 181 1.37 -16.24 11.58
CA CYS A 181 0.55 -16.64 12.71
C CYS A 181 1.14 -17.86 13.47
N CYS A 182 2.15 -18.54 12.90
CA CYS A 182 2.80 -19.72 13.52
C CYS A 182 4.04 -19.40 14.36
N THR A 183 4.44 -18.13 14.49
CA THR A 183 5.71 -17.74 15.15
C THR A 183 5.54 -16.93 16.43
N VAL A 184 4.46 -17.15 17.20
CA VAL A 184 4.38 -16.69 18.61
C VAL A 184 3.82 -17.83 19.45
N ALA A 185 4.70 -18.69 19.90
CA ALA A 185 4.50 -19.58 21.03
C ALA A 185 5.79 -19.56 21.86
#